data_1da8bc948ed82d3e75395251cc816518
#
_entry.id   1da8bc948ed82d3e75395251cc816518
#
_cell.length_a   1.000
_cell.length_b   1.000
_cell.length_c   1.000
_cell.angle_alpha   90.00
_cell.angle_beta   90.00
_cell.angle_gamma   90.00
#
_symmetry.space_group_name_H-M   'P 1'
#
loop_
_entity.id
_entity.type
_entity.pdbx_description
1 polymer ?
#
loop_
_entity_poly.entity_id
_entity_poly.type
_entity_poly.pdbx_seq_one_letter_code
_entity_poly.pdbx_strand_id
1 'polypeptide(L)'
;MVLLPVKQYYPQTDSATGHGDRMCFSSTCAMAIKYLVPGALLGSNADDDYLRTVLKYGDTTQYTSHLKACQQYGVFATFSQKGTRQTLINELKAGYPVATGILHKGHVSAPRGGGHWMLLIGDDGERGVFHDPYGEMDNVNGGYVTIGRGGKDVRYSWKNWLPRWEVEGRGTGWFMTFRPMQQQQPITPVDNTFKGVKAAAKTAGAKFPEVVAAQWALESGYGKHTSGKNNYFGLKGSGTERETKEFINGQWITITAGFIDFPDLQTCVSYLVDRWYRDYKQFIGVNRAASPEECARLLVAEGYATDPLYSTKLINLLREND
;
A
#
# COMPACT_ATOMS: atom_id res chain seq x y z
N MET A 1 25.81 3.27 -2.77
CA MET A 1 25.30 4.07 -1.64
C MET A 1 23.98 4.71 -2.03
N VAL A 2 22.95 4.57 -1.22
CA VAL A 2 21.64 5.24 -1.38
C VAL A 2 21.37 5.98 -0.07
N LEU A 3 20.94 7.24 -0.14
CA LEU A 3 20.49 8.00 1.02
C LEU A 3 19.34 8.91 0.59
N LEU A 4 18.18 8.70 1.17
CA LEU A 4 17.00 9.52 0.92
C LEU A 4 17.07 10.81 1.75
N PRO A 5 16.64 11.96 1.21
CA PRO A 5 16.67 13.24 1.92
C PRO A 5 15.51 13.39 2.91
N VAL A 6 15.34 12.42 3.81
CA VAL A 6 14.35 12.46 4.88
C VAL A 6 14.86 13.37 5.98
N LYS A 7 14.42 14.62 5.98
CA LYS A 7 14.92 15.64 6.92
C LYS A 7 14.25 15.60 8.29
N GLN A 8 12.99 15.16 8.32
CA GLN A 8 12.20 15.17 9.53
C GLN A 8 12.55 13.98 10.42
N TYR A 9 12.79 14.26 11.68
CA TYR A 9 12.97 13.29 12.74
C TYR A 9 11.99 13.60 13.87
N TYR A 10 11.26 12.57 14.33
CA TYR A 10 10.34 12.66 15.45
C TYR A 10 10.80 11.72 16.56
N PRO A 11 11.39 12.23 17.65
CA PRO A 11 11.70 11.41 18.81
C PRO A 11 10.42 11.09 19.58
N GLN A 12 10.07 9.81 19.69
CA GLN A 12 8.84 9.40 20.39
C GLN A 12 8.78 9.84 21.86
N THR A 13 9.93 10.16 22.44
CA THR A 13 10.09 10.49 23.87
C THR A 13 9.64 11.90 24.24
N ASP A 14 9.44 12.80 23.27
CA ASP A 14 8.93 14.15 23.49
C ASP A 14 7.41 14.28 23.32
N SER A 15 6.74 13.13 23.10
CA SER A 15 5.29 13.07 22.92
C SER A 15 4.51 13.63 24.10
N ALA A 16 3.56 14.50 23.81
CA ALA A 16 2.59 15.06 24.76
C ALA A 16 1.35 14.16 24.98
N THR A 17 1.29 12.99 24.33
CA THR A 17 0.09 12.12 24.37
C THR A 17 0.07 11.11 25.52
N GLY A 18 1.15 10.99 26.29
CA GLY A 18 1.33 9.93 27.30
C GLY A 18 1.68 8.55 26.72
N HIS A 19 1.93 8.44 25.41
CA HIS A 19 2.27 7.19 24.72
C HIS A 19 3.73 7.13 24.27
N GLY A 20 4.58 8.05 24.71
CA GLY A 20 5.96 8.18 24.25
C GLY A 20 6.82 6.94 24.43
N ASP A 21 6.48 6.04 25.35
CA ASP A 21 7.18 4.79 25.61
C ASP A 21 6.84 3.66 24.60
N ARG A 22 5.77 3.82 23.80
CA ARG A 22 5.23 2.76 22.94
C ARG A 22 4.83 3.19 21.53
N MET A 23 5.09 4.43 21.15
CA MET A 23 4.66 4.97 19.84
C MET A 23 5.74 4.96 18.74
N CYS A 24 6.78 4.14 18.91
CA CYS A 24 7.87 4.05 17.92
C CYS A 24 7.34 3.83 16.48
N PHE A 25 6.34 2.99 16.31
CA PHE A 25 5.74 2.73 15.01
C PHE A 25 5.02 3.98 14.45
N SER A 26 4.30 4.73 15.31
CA SER A 26 3.65 5.97 14.91
C SER A 26 4.66 7.04 14.49
N SER A 27 5.71 7.28 15.26
CA SER A 27 6.76 8.26 14.91
C SER A 27 7.48 7.85 13.62
N THR A 28 7.75 6.54 13.44
CA THR A 28 8.34 5.99 12.22
C THR A 28 7.46 6.24 10.98
N CYS A 29 6.17 5.95 11.06
CA CYS A 29 5.22 6.19 9.96
C CYS A 29 5.06 7.70 9.68
N ALA A 30 4.99 8.53 10.71
CA ALA A 30 4.88 9.97 10.56
C ALA A 30 6.07 10.58 9.80
N MET A 31 7.30 10.12 10.07
CA MET A 31 8.50 10.53 9.33
C MET A 31 8.41 10.14 7.85
N ALA A 32 7.95 8.92 7.54
CA ALA A 32 7.75 8.46 6.17
C ALA A 32 6.67 9.29 5.45
N ILE A 33 5.53 9.53 6.09
CA ILE A 33 4.44 10.35 5.53
C ILE A 33 4.92 11.77 5.25
N LYS A 34 5.62 12.39 6.19
CA LYS A 34 6.14 13.76 6.04
C LYS A 34 7.09 13.90 4.85
N TYR A 35 7.89 12.87 4.59
CA TYR A 35 8.78 12.83 3.44
C TYR A 35 8.03 12.66 2.12
N LEU A 36 7.07 11.73 2.08
CA LEU A 36 6.37 11.34 0.86
C LEU A 36 5.27 12.32 0.44
N VAL A 37 4.61 12.94 1.40
CA VAL A 37 3.51 13.89 1.18
C VAL A 37 3.78 15.17 1.98
N PRO A 38 4.65 16.05 1.47
CA PRO A 38 4.94 17.33 2.12
C PRO A 38 3.67 18.12 2.37
N GLY A 39 3.44 18.52 3.63
CA GLY A 39 2.23 19.26 4.03
C GLY A 39 1.12 18.40 4.63
N ALA A 40 1.13 17.07 4.50
CA ALA A 40 0.14 16.18 5.12
C ALA A 40 0.21 16.19 6.67
N LEU A 41 1.42 16.34 7.21
CA LEU A 41 1.69 16.46 8.64
C LEU A 41 2.45 17.76 8.92
N LEU A 42 1.96 18.59 9.82
CA LEU A 42 2.52 19.91 10.13
C LEU A 42 3.03 19.98 11.57
N GLY A 43 4.05 20.83 11.79
CA GLY A 43 4.61 21.05 13.13
C GLY A 43 5.72 20.08 13.52
N SER A 44 6.30 20.32 14.71
CA SER A 44 7.41 19.55 15.29
C SER A 44 6.94 18.22 15.89
N ASN A 45 5.74 18.17 16.40
CA ASN A 45 5.15 17.01 17.09
C ASN A 45 4.00 16.40 16.25
N ALA A 46 4.16 16.39 14.94
CA ALA A 46 3.13 15.88 14.03
C ALA A 46 2.95 14.35 14.10
N ASP A 47 3.89 13.63 14.69
CA ASP A 47 3.73 12.22 15.04
C ASP A 47 2.70 11.98 16.16
N ASP A 48 2.49 12.95 17.07
CA ASP A 48 1.38 12.93 18.01
C ASP A 48 0.01 13.02 17.30
N ASP A 49 -0.10 13.87 16.28
CA ASP A 49 -1.32 13.98 15.47
C ASP A 49 -1.57 12.72 14.65
N TYR A 50 -0.50 12.13 14.10
CA TYR A 50 -0.59 10.84 13.44
C TYR A 50 -1.01 9.74 14.42
N LEU A 51 -0.44 9.69 15.64
CA LEU A 51 -0.84 8.74 16.69
C LEU A 51 -2.32 8.88 17.04
N ARG A 52 -2.84 10.11 17.22
CA ARG A 52 -4.27 10.34 17.46
C ARG A 52 -5.14 9.77 16.34
N THR A 53 -4.66 9.79 15.11
CA THR A 53 -5.35 9.18 13.96
C THR A 53 -5.27 7.65 14.01
N VAL A 54 -4.12 7.07 14.35
CA VAL A 54 -3.94 5.62 14.54
C VAL A 54 -4.91 5.08 15.57
N LEU A 55 -5.02 5.77 16.72
CA LEU A 55 -5.87 5.36 17.86
C LEU A 55 -7.38 5.33 17.51
N LYS A 56 -7.81 5.97 16.44
CA LYS A 56 -9.20 5.83 15.91
C LYS A 56 -9.45 4.46 15.29
N TYR A 57 -8.39 3.74 14.90
CA TYR A 57 -8.48 2.45 14.21
C TYR A 57 -8.00 1.27 15.07
N GLY A 58 -7.35 1.53 16.19
CA GLY A 58 -6.84 0.54 17.13
C GLY A 58 -5.53 0.97 17.79
N ASP A 59 -4.81 0.00 18.35
CA ASP A 59 -3.58 0.27 19.09
C ASP A 59 -2.40 0.63 18.18
N THR A 60 -1.49 1.49 18.66
CA THR A 60 -0.28 1.94 17.94
C THR A 60 0.74 0.81 17.68
N THR A 61 0.59 -0.34 18.33
CA THR A 61 1.41 -1.53 18.06
C THR A 61 0.86 -2.42 16.93
N GLN A 62 -0.36 -2.15 16.46
CA GLN A 62 -1.04 -2.93 15.45
C GLN A 62 -0.82 -2.35 14.05
N TYR A 63 -0.13 -3.09 13.17
CA TYR A 63 0.14 -2.63 11.80
C TYR A 63 -1.16 -2.30 11.02
N THR A 64 -2.27 -3.00 11.28
CA THR A 64 -3.57 -2.75 10.62
C THR A 64 -4.11 -1.36 10.89
N SER A 65 -3.87 -0.81 12.09
CA SER A 65 -4.24 0.56 12.45
C SER A 65 -3.43 1.58 11.66
N HIS A 66 -2.14 1.31 11.46
CA HIS A 66 -1.25 2.15 10.65
C HIS A 66 -1.60 2.12 9.16
N LEU A 67 -2.01 0.95 8.60
CA LEU A 67 -2.47 0.88 7.21
C LEU A 67 -3.63 1.84 6.95
N LYS A 68 -4.61 1.87 7.86
CA LYS A 68 -5.78 2.77 7.77
C LYS A 68 -5.40 4.24 8.02
N ALA A 69 -4.56 4.49 9.01
CA ALA A 69 -4.12 5.85 9.34
C ALA A 69 -3.30 6.48 8.21
N CYS A 70 -2.37 5.74 7.58
CA CYS A 70 -1.58 6.24 6.45
C CYS A 70 -2.45 6.75 5.31
N GLN A 71 -3.57 6.07 5.01
CA GLN A 71 -4.51 6.49 3.97
C GLN A 71 -5.11 7.87 4.23
N GLN A 72 -5.33 8.25 5.50
CA GLN A 72 -5.85 9.58 5.86
C GLN A 72 -4.87 10.71 5.52
N TYR A 73 -3.59 10.38 5.37
CA TYR A 73 -2.53 11.31 5.01
C TYR A 73 -2.05 11.16 3.56
N GLY A 74 -2.84 10.48 2.71
CA GLY A 74 -2.52 10.31 1.30
C GLY A 74 -1.37 9.34 1.03
N VAL A 75 -1.16 8.34 1.91
CA VAL A 75 -0.14 7.31 1.75
C VAL A 75 -0.78 5.92 1.78
N PHE A 76 -0.54 5.17 0.72
CA PHE A 76 -0.82 3.74 0.69
C PHE A 76 0.34 2.98 1.32
N ALA A 77 0.06 2.16 2.32
CA ALA A 77 1.05 1.37 3.02
C ALA A 77 0.76 -0.13 2.91
N THR A 78 1.82 -0.95 2.88
CA THR A 78 1.71 -2.41 2.94
C THR A 78 2.63 -2.97 4.01
N PHE A 79 2.18 -4.00 4.71
CA PHE A 79 2.96 -4.69 5.74
C PHE A 79 3.33 -6.10 5.29
N SER A 80 4.55 -6.54 5.58
CA SER A 80 5.04 -7.88 5.30
C SER A 80 5.98 -8.37 6.41
N GLN A 81 5.99 -9.69 6.62
CA GLN A 81 6.91 -10.41 7.50
C GLN A 81 7.92 -11.26 6.69
N LYS A 82 8.10 -10.94 5.41
CA LYS A 82 8.95 -11.70 4.48
C LYS A 82 10.03 -10.82 3.86
N GLY A 83 10.62 -9.94 4.68
CA GLY A 83 11.65 -9.01 4.24
C GLY A 83 13.03 -9.63 4.17
N THR A 84 13.78 -9.27 3.12
CA THR A 84 15.22 -9.50 3.01
C THR A 84 15.94 -8.17 2.92
N ARG A 85 17.25 -8.13 3.22
CA ARG A 85 18.05 -6.92 3.00
C ARG A 85 17.87 -6.38 1.56
N GLN A 86 17.79 -7.28 0.56
CA GLN A 86 17.60 -6.86 -0.83
C GLN A 86 16.26 -6.17 -1.05
N THR A 87 15.19 -6.64 -0.38
CA THR A 87 13.87 -5.97 -0.41
C THR A 87 13.99 -4.52 0.07
N LEU A 88 14.67 -4.29 1.20
CA LEU A 88 14.86 -2.94 1.75
C LEU A 88 15.66 -2.04 0.81
N ILE A 89 16.74 -2.56 0.23
CA ILE A 89 17.59 -1.81 -0.73
C ILE A 89 16.81 -1.45 -1.98
N ASN A 90 15.95 -2.33 -2.48
CA ASN A 90 15.12 -2.06 -3.66
C ASN A 90 14.14 -0.92 -3.39
N GLU A 91 13.52 -0.86 -2.21
CA GLU A 91 12.66 0.24 -1.80
C GLU A 91 13.42 1.58 -1.75
N LEU A 92 14.59 1.59 -1.12
CA LEU A 92 15.45 2.79 -1.07
C LEU A 92 15.85 3.27 -2.45
N LYS A 93 16.25 2.35 -3.37
CA LYS A 93 16.59 2.68 -4.75
C LYS A 93 15.41 3.24 -5.54
N ALA A 94 14.19 2.83 -5.19
CA ALA A 94 12.95 3.36 -5.76
C ALA A 94 12.53 4.72 -5.14
N GLY A 95 13.30 5.25 -4.17
CA GLY A 95 13.03 6.53 -3.53
C GLY A 95 12.11 6.47 -2.31
N TYR A 96 11.86 5.28 -1.77
CA TYR A 96 10.91 5.08 -0.67
C TYR A 96 11.62 4.66 0.61
N PRO A 97 11.41 5.35 1.75
CA PRO A 97 11.88 4.90 3.06
C PRO A 97 11.07 3.70 3.52
N VAL A 98 11.63 2.89 4.42
CA VAL A 98 10.99 1.66 4.89
C VAL A 98 10.93 1.64 6.41
N ALA A 99 9.74 1.44 6.97
CA ALA A 99 9.62 1.14 8.39
C ALA A 99 10.03 -0.31 8.64
N THR A 100 10.89 -0.53 9.63
CA THR A 100 11.41 -1.86 9.97
C THR A 100 11.21 -2.16 11.45
N GLY A 101 10.69 -3.35 11.74
CA GLY A 101 10.40 -3.81 13.10
C GLY A 101 11.47 -4.80 13.59
N ILE A 102 12.15 -4.49 14.68
CA ILE A 102 13.28 -5.28 15.23
C ILE A 102 13.06 -5.68 16.68
N LEU A 103 13.85 -6.64 17.18
CA LEU A 103 14.04 -6.90 18.60
C LEU A 103 15.22 -6.10 19.14
N HIS A 104 14.95 -5.14 20.03
CA HIS A 104 15.95 -4.15 20.46
C HIS A 104 16.70 -4.52 21.74
N LYS A 105 16.34 -5.62 22.42
CA LYS A 105 16.98 -6.05 23.67
C LYS A 105 17.85 -7.30 23.46
N GLY A 106 18.72 -7.58 24.41
CA GLY A 106 19.60 -8.73 24.42
C GLY A 106 20.76 -8.62 23.43
N HIS A 107 21.77 -9.49 23.62
CA HIS A 107 22.93 -9.55 22.73
C HIS A 107 22.53 -9.94 21.29
N VAL A 108 23.27 -9.49 20.27
CA VAL A 108 22.99 -9.71 18.86
C VAL A 108 22.90 -11.19 18.46
N SER A 109 23.54 -12.09 19.18
CA SER A 109 23.46 -13.56 19.00
C SER A 109 22.15 -14.18 19.52
N ALA A 110 21.40 -13.45 20.36
CA ALA A 110 20.14 -13.87 20.95
C ALA A 110 19.23 -12.65 21.18
N PRO A 111 18.79 -11.96 20.12
CA PRO A 111 17.93 -10.79 20.23
C PRO A 111 16.60 -11.15 20.89
N ARG A 112 16.08 -10.25 21.74
CA ARG A 112 14.83 -10.46 22.46
C ARG A 112 14.14 -9.14 22.81
N GLY A 113 13.01 -9.24 23.47
CA GLY A 113 12.26 -8.10 24.01
C GLY A 113 11.14 -7.65 23.10
N GLY A 114 10.39 -6.63 23.51
CA GLY A 114 9.32 -6.05 22.72
C GLY A 114 9.83 -5.49 21.40
N GLY A 115 9.00 -5.54 20.37
CA GLY A 115 9.33 -4.98 19.07
C GLY A 115 9.59 -3.49 19.15
N HIS A 116 10.50 -3.00 18.30
CA HIS A 116 10.77 -1.59 18.11
C HIS A 116 10.78 -1.26 16.62
N TRP A 117 10.23 -0.12 16.25
CA TRP A 117 10.15 0.32 14.87
C TRP A 117 11.03 1.53 14.62
N MET A 118 11.75 1.51 13.50
CA MET A 118 12.58 2.60 13.02
C MET A 118 12.48 2.75 11.52
N LEU A 119 12.77 3.93 11.00
CA LEU A 119 12.70 4.24 9.58
C LEU A 119 14.06 4.07 8.91
N LEU A 120 14.19 3.12 8.02
CA LEU A 120 15.36 2.99 7.14
C LEU A 120 15.27 4.04 6.03
N ILE A 121 16.31 4.85 5.89
CA ILE A 121 16.40 5.95 4.94
C ILE A 121 17.60 5.84 4.00
N GLY A 122 18.54 4.92 4.27
CA GLY A 122 19.72 4.78 3.42
C GLY A 122 20.50 3.50 3.64
N ASP A 123 21.43 3.25 2.71
CA ASP A 123 22.38 2.13 2.72
C ASP A 123 23.72 2.59 2.15
N ASP A 124 24.82 2.39 2.90
CA ASP A 124 26.18 2.68 2.45
C ASP A 124 26.95 1.42 1.98
N GLY A 125 26.26 0.27 1.97
CA GLY A 125 26.82 -1.04 1.63
C GLY A 125 27.15 -1.89 2.85
N GLU A 126 27.73 -1.32 3.88
CA GLU A 126 28.06 -2.00 5.16
C GLU A 126 27.04 -1.73 6.25
N ARG A 127 26.36 -0.58 6.19
CA ARG A 127 25.44 -0.09 7.23
C ARG A 127 24.16 0.43 6.62
N GLY A 128 23.04 0.19 7.30
CA GLY A 128 21.82 0.92 7.09
C GLY A 128 21.85 2.26 7.81
N VAL A 129 21.25 3.30 7.21
CA VAL A 129 21.04 4.61 7.83
C VAL A 129 19.59 4.69 8.27
N PHE A 130 19.37 5.00 9.54
CA PHE A 130 18.04 4.97 10.13
C PHE A 130 17.70 6.29 10.85
N HIS A 131 16.41 6.56 10.93
CA HIS A 131 15.82 7.40 11.95
C HIS A 131 15.20 6.48 13.01
N ASP A 132 15.86 6.38 14.17
CA ASP A 132 15.40 5.60 15.33
C ASP A 132 14.68 6.54 16.31
N PRO A 133 13.33 6.46 16.43
CA PRO A 133 12.58 7.42 17.23
C PRO A 133 12.83 7.36 18.73
N TYR A 134 13.44 6.28 19.24
CA TYR A 134 13.74 6.16 20.67
C TYR A 134 15.13 6.67 21.04
N GLY A 135 16.07 6.70 20.09
CA GLY A 135 17.44 7.16 20.29
C GLY A 135 18.46 6.30 19.57
N GLU A 136 19.71 6.29 20.04
CA GLU A 136 20.75 5.44 19.48
C GLU A 136 20.81 4.10 20.22
N MET A 137 20.59 3.00 19.50
CA MET A 137 20.61 1.64 20.05
C MET A 137 22.04 1.07 20.12
N ASP A 138 22.36 0.33 21.20
CA ASP A 138 23.50 -0.58 21.19
C ASP A 138 23.19 -1.80 20.32
N ASN A 139 23.70 -1.76 19.11
CA ASN A 139 23.41 -2.77 18.09
C ASN A 139 24.06 -4.14 18.38
N VAL A 140 24.98 -4.23 19.36
CA VAL A 140 25.63 -5.48 19.77
C VAL A 140 24.97 -6.05 21.02
N ASN A 141 24.93 -5.28 22.12
CA ASN A 141 24.45 -5.76 23.41
C ASN A 141 22.92 -5.59 23.57
N GLY A 142 22.29 -4.75 22.74
CA GLY A 142 20.90 -4.37 22.88
C GLY A 142 20.66 -3.29 23.91
N GLY A 143 19.46 -2.73 23.90
CA GLY A 143 19.17 -1.52 24.66
C GLY A 143 19.64 -0.27 23.93
N TYR A 144 19.73 0.85 24.65
CA TYR A 144 20.01 2.15 24.05
C TYR A 144 21.24 2.82 24.69
N VAL A 145 22.13 3.34 23.85
CA VAL A 145 23.26 4.19 24.25
C VAL A 145 22.75 5.56 24.67
N THR A 146 21.80 6.08 23.91
CA THR A 146 21.11 7.34 24.22
C THR A 146 19.61 7.18 24.05
N ILE A 147 18.81 7.87 24.86
CA ILE A 147 17.36 7.90 24.80
C ILE A 147 16.90 9.32 24.48
N GLY A 148 15.93 9.46 23.56
CA GLY A 148 15.39 10.75 23.14
C GLY A 148 16.31 11.60 22.26
N ARG A 149 17.51 11.13 21.96
CA ARG A 149 18.50 11.80 21.12
C ARG A 149 19.41 10.79 20.44
N GLY A 150 20.19 11.23 19.43
CA GLY A 150 21.16 10.37 18.72
C GLY A 150 20.57 9.42 17.70
N GLY A 151 19.23 9.30 17.61
CA GLY A 151 18.58 8.38 16.69
C GLY A 151 18.38 8.94 15.27
N LYS A 152 18.63 10.23 15.05
CA LYS A 152 18.58 10.83 13.72
C LYS A 152 19.81 10.45 12.92
N ASP A 153 19.62 9.96 11.67
CA ASP A 153 20.68 9.54 10.74
C ASP A 153 21.65 8.50 11.35
N VAL A 154 21.20 7.73 12.36
CA VAL A 154 22.02 6.72 13.02
C VAL A 154 22.37 5.58 12.06
N ARG A 155 23.60 5.04 12.21
CA ARG A 155 24.13 4.03 11.29
C ARG A 155 24.35 2.72 12.02
N TYR A 156 23.57 1.70 11.67
CA TYR A 156 23.69 0.36 12.20
C TYR A 156 24.32 -0.58 11.17
N SER A 157 25.38 -1.34 11.56
CA SER A 157 25.98 -2.31 10.66
C SER A 157 24.99 -3.42 10.33
N TRP A 158 24.91 -3.80 9.06
CA TRP A 158 24.05 -4.91 8.65
C TRP A 158 24.38 -6.21 9.35
N LYS A 159 25.68 -6.43 9.67
CA LYS A 159 26.13 -7.60 10.42
C LYS A 159 25.42 -7.76 11.77
N ASN A 160 25.21 -6.66 12.49
CA ASN A 160 24.62 -6.69 13.83
C ASN A 160 23.12 -6.37 13.84
N TRP A 161 22.64 -5.68 12.81
CA TRP A 161 21.24 -5.28 12.72
C TRP A 161 20.35 -6.40 12.13
N LEU A 162 20.80 -7.11 11.08
CA LEU A 162 20.01 -8.17 10.44
C LEU A 162 19.58 -9.28 11.41
N PRO A 163 20.42 -9.78 12.34
CA PRO A 163 19.96 -10.78 13.31
C PRO A 163 18.83 -10.30 14.22
N ARG A 164 18.72 -8.98 14.43
CA ARG A 164 17.63 -8.37 15.21
C ARG A 164 16.35 -8.21 14.42
N TRP A 165 16.43 -8.24 13.12
CA TRP A 165 15.32 -8.05 12.19
C TRP A 165 14.82 -9.37 11.60
N GLU A 166 15.71 -10.26 11.17
CA GLU A 166 15.39 -11.58 10.62
C GLU A 166 15.42 -12.65 11.73
N VAL A 167 14.67 -12.43 12.81
CA VAL A 167 14.75 -13.22 14.07
C VAL A 167 14.33 -14.67 13.88
N GLU A 168 13.38 -14.93 12.98
CA GLU A 168 12.89 -16.29 12.66
C GLU A 168 13.68 -16.94 11.51
N GLY A 169 14.80 -16.33 11.11
CA GLY A 169 15.64 -16.79 10.02
C GLY A 169 15.69 -15.82 8.84
N ARG A 170 16.55 -16.13 7.88
CA ARG A 170 16.75 -15.27 6.71
C ARG A 170 15.46 -15.09 5.92
N GLY A 171 15.11 -13.85 5.61
CA GLY A 171 13.94 -13.50 4.83
C GLY A 171 12.66 -13.37 5.65
N THR A 172 12.75 -13.28 6.98
CA THR A 172 11.59 -13.13 7.88
C THR A 172 11.46 -11.72 8.47
N GLY A 173 12.16 -10.75 7.91
CA GLY A 173 12.14 -9.39 8.43
C GLY A 173 10.77 -8.72 8.32
N TRP A 174 10.37 -8.03 9.40
CA TRP A 174 9.11 -7.29 9.45
C TRP A 174 9.32 -5.88 8.92
N PHE A 175 8.54 -5.50 7.92
CA PHE A 175 8.64 -4.17 7.32
C PHE A 175 7.30 -3.65 6.82
N MET A 176 7.22 -2.32 6.72
CA MET A 176 6.12 -1.63 6.06
C MET A 176 6.68 -0.71 4.98
N THR A 177 6.11 -0.81 3.78
CA THR A 177 6.42 0.07 2.65
C THR A 177 5.36 1.14 2.50
N PHE A 178 5.73 2.24 1.85
CA PHE A 178 4.89 3.41 1.68
C PHE A 178 4.93 3.87 0.23
N ARG A 179 3.76 4.24 -0.30
CA ARG A 179 3.64 4.91 -1.60
C ARG A 179 2.77 6.14 -1.41
N PRO A 180 3.18 7.33 -1.88
CA PRO A 180 2.25 8.43 -1.92
C PRO A 180 1.04 7.92 -2.71
N MET A 181 -0.13 8.01 -2.13
CA MET A 181 -1.34 7.98 -2.93
C MET A 181 -1.15 9.19 -3.82
N GLN A 182 -0.89 8.95 -5.12
CA GLN A 182 -0.61 10.05 -6.05
C GLN A 182 -1.59 11.16 -5.68
N GLN A 183 -1.07 12.32 -5.28
CA GLN A 183 -1.89 13.53 -5.31
C GLN A 183 -2.39 13.53 -6.75
N GLN A 184 -3.63 13.13 -6.88
CA GLN A 184 -4.33 13.39 -8.11
C GLN A 184 -4.06 14.87 -8.32
N GLN A 185 -3.28 15.20 -9.32
CA GLN A 185 -3.32 16.55 -9.88
C GLN A 185 -4.77 16.96 -9.84
N PRO A 186 -5.16 18.20 -9.46
CA PRO A 186 -6.55 18.60 -9.25
C PRO A 186 -7.35 17.83 -10.29
N ILE A 187 -8.11 16.82 -9.83
CA ILE A 187 -8.71 15.84 -10.73
C ILE A 187 -9.60 16.68 -11.62
N THR A 188 -9.18 16.85 -12.87
CA THR A 188 -10.19 17.04 -13.89
C THR A 188 -11.02 15.77 -13.75
N PRO A 189 -12.27 15.84 -13.27
CA PRO A 189 -13.05 14.66 -12.99
C PRO A 189 -12.92 13.76 -14.21
N VAL A 190 -12.55 12.49 -14.02
CA VAL A 190 -12.44 11.57 -15.15
C VAL A 190 -13.78 11.62 -15.84
N ASP A 191 -13.80 12.07 -17.09
CA ASP A 191 -15.02 12.10 -17.86
C ASP A 191 -15.60 10.70 -17.85
N ASN A 192 -16.85 10.58 -17.43
CA ASN A 192 -17.57 9.32 -17.41
C ASN A 192 -17.96 8.92 -18.85
N THR A 193 -16.90 8.74 -19.67
CA THR A 193 -16.95 8.39 -21.09
C THR A 193 -15.91 7.30 -21.38
N PHE A 194 -16.08 6.58 -22.49
CA PHE A 194 -15.12 5.57 -22.94
C PHE A 194 -13.69 6.13 -23.01
N LYS A 195 -13.52 7.31 -23.59
CA LYS A 195 -12.24 8.01 -23.72
C LYS A 195 -11.64 8.38 -22.35
N GLY A 196 -12.47 8.89 -21.43
CA GLY A 196 -12.04 9.27 -20.09
C GLY A 196 -11.58 8.06 -19.27
N VAL A 197 -12.35 6.96 -19.29
CA VAL A 197 -12.00 5.71 -18.62
C VAL A 197 -10.74 5.08 -19.23
N LYS A 198 -10.59 5.09 -20.56
CA LYS A 198 -9.36 4.63 -21.25
C LYS A 198 -8.14 5.42 -20.77
N ALA A 199 -8.23 6.75 -20.66
CA ALA A 199 -7.16 7.59 -20.15
C ALA A 199 -6.82 7.29 -18.67
N ALA A 200 -7.84 7.15 -17.82
CA ALA A 200 -7.69 6.78 -16.41
C ALA A 200 -7.01 5.41 -16.23
N ALA A 201 -7.41 4.42 -17.03
CA ALA A 201 -6.84 3.07 -17.03
C ALA A 201 -5.36 3.06 -17.47
N LYS A 202 -5.01 3.87 -18.48
CA LYS A 202 -3.62 4.06 -18.90
C LYS A 202 -2.77 4.63 -17.75
N THR A 203 -3.27 5.65 -17.08
CA THR A 203 -2.62 6.26 -15.91
C THR A 203 -2.46 5.25 -14.76
N ALA A 204 -3.46 4.38 -14.55
CA ALA A 204 -3.41 3.31 -13.56
C ALA A 204 -2.44 2.17 -13.94
N GLY A 205 -1.94 2.12 -15.19
CA GLY A 205 -0.96 1.15 -15.65
C GLY A 205 -1.55 -0.09 -16.32
N ALA A 206 -2.75 0.00 -16.88
CA ALA A 206 -3.27 -1.03 -17.77
C ALA A 206 -2.50 -1.01 -19.10
N LYS A 207 -2.01 -2.18 -19.53
CA LYS A 207 -1.31 -2.34 -20.82
C LYS A 207 -2.27 -2.13 -22.01
N PHE A 208 -3.51 -2.58 -21.86
CA PHE A 208 -4.59 -2.43 -22.83
C PHE A 208 -5.73 -1.63 -22.18
N PRO A 209 -5.61 -0.29 -22.05
CA PRO A 209 -6.59 0.55 -21.36
C PRO A 209 -7.96 0.58 -22.03
N GLU A 210 -8.05 0.30 -23.33
CA GLU A 210 -9.30 0.11 -24.06
C GLU A 210 -10.13 -1.06 -23.54
N VAL A 211 -9.48 -2.14 -23.03
CA VAL A 211 -10.20 -3.27 -22.45
C VAL A 211 -10.87 -2.86 -21.14
N VAL A 212 -10.22 -2.02 -20.31
CA VAL A 212 -10.84 -1.44 -19.10
C VAL A 212 -12.05 -0.57 -19.47
N ALA A 213 -11.93 0.23 -20.51
CA ALA A 213 -13.05 1.06 -20.99
C ALA A 213 -14.20 0.20 -21.54
N ALA A 214 -13.91 -0.91 -22.20
CA ALA A 214 -14.92 -1.88 -22.65
C ALA A 214 -15.61 -2.57 -21.45
N GLN A 215 -14.86 -2.93 -20.38
CA GLN A 215 -15.46 -3.43 -19.13
C GLN A 215 -16.41 -2.39 -18.52
N TRP A 216 -15.96 -1.13 -18.40
CA TRP A 216 -16.81 -0.05 -17.90
C TRP A 216 -18.09 0.11 -18.74
N ALA A 217 -17.98 0.10 -20.08
CA ALA A 217 -19.13 0.20 -20.95
C ALA A 217 -20.11 -0.96 -20.73
N LEU A 218 -19.60 -2.19 -20.61
CA LEU A 218 -20.41 -3.39 -20.41
C LEU A 218 -21.08 -3.41 -19.04
N GLU A 219 -20.31 -3.19 -17.96
CA GLU A 219 -20.76 -3.33 -16.57
C GLU A 219 -21.70 -2.20 -16.13
N SER A 220 -21.48 -0.99 -16.63
CA SER A 220 -22.23 0.20 -16.22
C SER A 220 -23.19 0.73 -17.28
N GLY A 221 -23.32 0.08 -18.43
CA GLY A 221 -24.11 0.61 -19.54
C GLY A 221 -23.62 1.98 -20.00
N TYR A 222 -22.32 2.10 -20.26
CA TYR A 222 -21.65 3.36 -20.58
C TYR A 222 -21.78 4.40 -19.47
N GLY A 223 -21.54 4.00 -18.22
CA GLY A 223 -21.51 4.88 -17.07
C GLY A 223 -22.86 5.31 -16.52
N LYS A 224 -23.97 4.70 -16.99
CA LYS A 224 -25.34 5.03 -16.57
C LYS A 224 -25.72 4.38 -15.25
N HIS A 225 -25.08 3.27 -14.89
CA HIS A 225 -25.41 2.47 -13.71
C HIS A 225 -24.17 2.16 -12.86
N THR A 226 -24.35 2.06 -11.55
CA THR A 226 -23.30 1.66 -10.61
C THR A 226 -23.85 0.65 -9.63
N SER A 227 -23.02 -0.33 -9.24
CA SER A 227 -23.40 -1.38 -8.26
C SER A 227 -23.26 -0.91 -6.81
N GLY A 228 -22.29 -0.04 -6.52
CA GLY A 228 -22.11 0.72 -5.28
C GLY A 228 -21.83 2.18 -5.62
N LYS A 229 -21.53 3.03 -4.64
CA LYS A 229 -21.17 4.42 -4.90
C LYS A 229 -19.93 4.46 -5.82
N ASN A 230 -20.03 5.09 -6.98
CA ASN A 230 -18.98 5.17 -8.02
C ASN A 230 -18.35 3.82 -8.41
N ASN A 231 -19.06 2.71 -8.23
CA ASN A 231 -18.62 1.36 -8.60
C ASN A 231 -19.17 0.98 -9.97
N TYR A 232 -18.42 1.30 -11.01
CA TYR A 232 -18.82 1.11 -12.41
C TYR A 232 -18.47 -0.27 -12.98
N PHE A 233 -17.80 -1.14 -12.18
CA PHE A 233 -17.32 -2.45 -12.63
C PHE A 233 -17.91 -3.62 -11.83
N GLY A 234 -18.92 -3.41 -11.01
CA GLY A 234 -19.53 -4.47 -10.24
C GLY A 234 -18.59 -5.11 -9.19
N LEU A 235 -17.62 -4.36 -8.68
CA LEU A 235 -16.58 -4.88 -7.78
C LEU A 235 -17.17 -5.21 -6.41
N LYS A 236 -17.16 -6.49 -6.06
CA LYS A 236 -17.70 -7.01 -4.79
C LYS A 236 -16.78 -6.71 -3.61
N GLY A 237 -17.39 -6.48 -2.44
CA GLY A 237 -16.69 -6.21 -1.20
C GLY A 237 -17.60 -5.53 -0.17
N SER A 238 -17.00 -5.02 0.92
CA SER A 238 -17.75 -4.27 1.93
C SER A 238 -18.18 -2.91 1.39
N GLY A 239 -19.48 -2.60 1.42
CA GLY A 239 -20.09 -1.37 0.93
C GLY A 239 -21.59 -1.54 0.71
N THR A 240 -22.12 -0.93 -0.34
CA THR A 240 -23.54 -0.97 -0.69
C THR A 240 -24.02 -2.40 -0.97
N GLU A 241 -25.05 -2.88 -0.28
CA GLU A 241 -25.69 -4.18 -0.56
C GLU A 241 -26.74 -4.04 -1.66
N ARG A 242 -26.72 -4.98 -2.63
CA ARG A 242 -27.71 -5.06 -3.72
C ARG A 242 -27.98 -6.50 -4.14
N GLU A 243 -29.16 -6.72 -4.68
CA GLU A 243 -29.46 -7.93 -5.45
C GLU A 243 -28.69 -7.93 -6.77
N THR A 244 -28.07 -9.05 -7.10
CA THR A 244 -27.37 -9.29 -8.36
C THR A 244 -27.64 -10.70 -8.85
N LYS A 245 -27.47 -10.92 -10.15
CA LYS A 245 -27.61 -12.25 -10.77
C LYS A 245 -26.24 -12.85 -11.04
N GLU A 246 -26.06 -14.08 -10.63
CA GLU A 246 -24.85 -14.87 -10.88
C GLU A 246 -25.18 -16.14 -11.68
N PHE A 247 -24.28 -16.50 -12.60
CA PHE A 247 -24.42 -17.74 -13.34
C PHE A 247 -23.69 -18.86 -12.58
N ILE A 248 -24.44 -19.71 -11.87
CA ILE A 248 -23.91 -20.75 -11.00
C ILE A 248 -24.50 -22.10 -11.45
N ASN A 249 -23.63 -23.10 -11.69
CA ASN A 249 -24.03 -24.44 -12.12
C ASN A 249 -24.99 -24.46 -13.31
N GLY A 250 -24.75 -23.58 -14.31
CA GLY A 250 -25.55 -23.52 -15.53
C GLY A 250 -26.88 -22.75 -15.40
N GLN A 251 -27.14 -22.07 -14.29
CA GLN A 251 -28.36 -21.34 -14.03
C GLN A 251 -28.08 -19.92 -13.51
N TRP A 252 -28.96 -18.96 -13.86
CA TRP A 252 -28.95 -17.63 -13.29
C TRP A 252 -29.64 -17.63 -11.92
N ILE A 253 -28.91 -17.28 -10.87
CA ILE A 253 -29.41 -17.20 -9.48
C ILE A 253 -29.33 -15.75 -9.03
N THR A 254 -30.41 -15.26 -8.40
CA THR A 254 -30.40 -13.95 -7.72
C THR A 254 -29.82 -14.11 -6.32
N ILE A 255 -28.82 -13.33 -5.99
CA ILE A 255 -28.19 -13.27 -4.65
C ILE A 255 -28.08 -11.83 -4.18
N THR A 256 -28.02 -11.63 -2.86
CA THR A 256 -27.62 -10.34 -2.27
C THR A 256 -26.11 -10.31 -2.11
N ALA A 257 -25.44 -9.30 -2.60
CA ALA A 257 -24.01 -9.12 -2.47
C ALA A 257 -23.65 -7.69 -2.08
N GLY A 258 -22.58 -7.52 -1.30
CA GLY A 258 -21.97 -6.22 -1.02
C GLY A 258 -21.08 -5.76 -2.17
N PHE A 259 -21.17 -4.50 -2.53
CA PHE A 259 -20.36 -3.84 -3.55
C PHE A 259 -19.57 -2.71 -2.94
N ILE A 260 -18.29 -2.60 -3.33
CA ILE A 260 -17.38 -1.58 -2.79
C ILE A 260 -17.89 -0.18 -3.18
N ASP A 261 -17.86 0.76 -2.22
CA ASP A 261 -18.09 2.17 -2.48
C ASP A 261 -16.76 2.88 -2.73
N PHE A 262 -16.67 3.63 -3.83
CA PHE A 262 -15.49 4.42 -4.19
C PHE A 262 -15.74 5.92 -4.05
N PRO A 263 -14.72 6.73 -3.74
CA PRO A 263 -14.85 8.19 -3.70
C PRO A 263 -15.16 8.76 -5.09
N ASP A 264 -14.57 8.20 -6.15
CA ASP A 264 -14.69 8.66 -7.54
C ASP A 264 -14.38 7.55 -8.55
N LEU A 265 -14.59 7.85 -9.85
CA LEU A 265 -14.35 6.93 -10.96
C LEU A 265 -12.86 6.58 -11.12
N GLN A 266 -11.93 7.53 -10.89
CA GLN A 266 -10.49 7.27 -11.00
C GLN A 266 -10.05 6.21 -9.99
N THR A 267 -10.51 6.33 -8.75
CA THR A 267 -10.20 5.36 -7.68
C THR A 267 -10.77 3.98 -8.01
N CYS A 268 -11.98 3.93 -8.57
CA CYS A 268 -12.59 2.68 -9.01
C CYS A 268 -11.78 2.00 -10.13
N VAL A 269 -11.35 2.76 -11.14
CA VAL A 269 -10.49 2.28 -12.24
C VAL A 269 -9.14 1.79 -11.69
N SER A 270 -8.49 2.56 -10.84
CA SER A 270 -7.20 2.18 -10.25
C SER A 270 -7.30 0.88 -9.44
N TYR A 271 -8.35 0.72 -8.64
CA TYR A 271 -8.60 -0.51 -7.87
C TYR A 271 -8.77 -1.74 -8.77
N LEU A 272 -9.52 -1.61 -9.88
CA LEU A 272 -9.68 -2.67 -10.86
C LEU A 272 -8.35 -3.07 -11.46
N VAL A 273 -7.56 -2.08 -11.94
CA VAL A 273 -6.27 -2.32 -12.60
C VAL A 273 -5.27 -2.98 -11.65
N ASP A 274 -5.20 -2.53 -10.42
CA ASP A 274 -4.27 -3.11 -9.42
C ASP A 274 -4.60 -4.56 -9.09
N ARG A 275 -5.86 -4.98 -9.19
CA ARG A 275 -6.28 -6.33 -8.79
C ARG A 275 -6.38 -7.32 -9.93
N TRP A 276 -6.71 -6.88 -11.12
CA TRP A 276 -6.99 -7.77 -12.24
C TRP A 276 -5.98 -7.64 -13.39
N TYR A 277 -5.36 -6.47 -13.54
CA TYR A 277 -4.42 -6.24 -14.64
C TYR A 277 -2.98 -6.49 -14.25
N ARG A 278 -2.61 -6.23 -12.99
CA ARG A 278 -1.28 -6.51 -12.42
C ARG A 278 -1.26 -7.81 -11.62
N ASP A 279 -0.07 -8.28 -11.26
CA ASP A 279 0.08 -9.41 -10.35
C ASP A 279 -0.48 -9.07 -8.97
N TYR A 280 -1.46 -9.86 -8.52
CA TYR A 280 -2.10 -9.65 -7.23
C TYR A 280 -2.48 -10.97 -6.57
N LYS A 281 -1.84 -11.31 -5.45
CA LYS A 281 -2.06 -12.57 -4.70
C LYS A 281 -1.90 -13.81 -5.59
N GLN A 282 -2.99 -14.59 -5.80
CA GLN A 282 -3.01 -15.77 -6.67
C GLN A 282 -3.20 -15.45 -8.16
N PHE A 283 -3.53 -14.22 -8.52
CA PHE A 283 -3.76 -13.79 -9.91
C PHE A 283 -2.45 -13.33 -10.54
N ILE A 284 -2.20 -13.77 -11.76
CA ILE A 284 -0.98 -13.36 -12.51
C ILE A 284 -1.17 -12.00 -13.18
N GLY A 285 -2.41 -11.53 -13.29
CA GLY A 285 -2.76 -10.27 -13.94
C GLY A 285 -2.82 -10.36 -15.47
N VAL A 286 -3.79 -9.66 -16.05
CA VAL A 286 -4.05 -9.74 -17.50
C VAL A 286 -3.16 -8.83 -18.35
N ASN A 287 -2.31 -8.00 -17.75
CA ASN A 287 -1.30 -7.20 -18.46
C ASN A 287 -0.25 -8.07 -19.20
N ARG A 288 -0.18 -9.38 -18.91
CA ARG A 288 0.66 -10.34 -19.64
C ARG A 288 0.20 -10.61 -21.07
N ALA A 289 -1.04 -10.26 -21.42
CA ALA A 289 -1.61 -10.45 -22.75
C ALA A 289 -0.74 -9.83 -23.85
N ALA A 290 -0.77 -10.41 -25.05
CA ALA A 290 -0.10 -9.89 -26.23
C ALA A 290 -1.01 -8.96 -27.06
N SER A 291 -2.35 -9.07 -26.90
CA SER A 291 -3.33 -8.22 -27.59
C SER A 291 -4.52 -7.85 -26.69
N PRO A 292 -5.33 -6.82 -27.04
CA PRO A 292 -6.57 -6.49 -26.33
C PRO A 292 -7.55 -7.65 -26.25
N GLU A 293 -7.70 -8.44 -27.32
CA GLU A 293 -8.61 -9.60 -27.37
C GLU A 293 -8.11 -10.73 -26.45
N GLU A 294 -6.81 -10.93 -26.38
CA GLU A 294 -6.23 -11.88 -25.42
C GLU A 294 -6.46 -11.41 -23.99
N CYS A 295 -6.25 -10.11 -23.73
CA CYS A 295 -6.54 -9.50 -22.42
C CYS A 295 -8.00 -9.75 -22.00
N ALA A 296 -8.97 -9.55 -22.90
CA ALA A 296 -10.38 -9.83 -22.65
C ALA A 296 -10.65 -11.32 -22.34
N ARG A 297 -9.97 -12.26 -23.02
CA ARG A 297 -10.08 -13.70 -22.73
C ARG A 297 -9.44 -14.07 -21.39
N LEU A 298 -8.31 -13.46 -21.05
CA LEU A 298 -7.63 -13.71 -19.79
C LEU A 298 -8.46 -13.25 -18.58
N LEU A 299 -9.24 -12.17 -18.67
CA LEU A 299 -10.17 -11.76 -17.62
C LEU A 299 -11.17 -12.87 -17.24
N VAL A 300 -11.69 -13.59 -18.23
CA VAL A 300 -12.57 -14.74 -17.99
C VAL A 300 -11.79 -15.91 -17.38
N ALA A 301 -10.61 -16.22 -17.91
CA ALA A 301 -9.76 -17.28 -17.39
C ALA A 301 -9.31 -17.06 -15.93
N GLU A 302 -9.09 -15.80 -15.54
CA GLU A 302 -8.78 -15.41 -14.15
C GLU A 302 -10.02 -15.34 -13.24
N GLY A 303 -11.23 -15.58 -13.78
CA GLY A 303 -12.47 -15.62 -13.00
C GLY A 303 -13.09 -14.25 -12.69
N TYR A 304 -12.81 -13.23 -13.50
CA TYR A 304 -13.44 -11.91 -13.34
C TYR A 304 -14.97 -11.98 -13.50
N ALA A 305 -15.46 -12.75 -14.47
CA ALA A 305 -16.86 -12.91 -14.75
C ALA A 305 -17.23 -14.38 -14.92
N THR A 306 -18.45 -14.75 -14.50
CA THR A 306 -19.02 -16.09 -14.63
C THR A 306 -19.76 -16.28 -15.98
N ASP A 307 -20.08 -15.22 -16.68
CA ASP A 307 -20.74 -15.24 -17.98
C ASP A 307 -19.81 -15.82 -19.07
N PRO A 308 -20.13 -16.95 -19.70
CA PRO A 308 -19.30 -17.58 -20.73
C PRO A 308 -19.13 -16.72 -21.99
N LEU A 309 -20.00 -15.74 -22.22
CA LEU A 309 -19.95 -14.81 -23.36
C LEU A 309 -19.23 -13.50 -23.03
N TYR A 310 -18.70 -13.34 -21.83
CA TYR A 310 -18.11 -12.09 -21.35
C TYR A 310 -16.99 -11.57 -22.28
N SER A 311 -16.01 -12.42 -22.60
CA SER A 311 -14.91 -12.03 -23.49
C SER A 311 -15.40 -11.62 -24.89
N THR A 312 -16.40 -12.32 -25.43
CA THR A 312 -17.00 -11.99 -26.74
C THR A 312 -17.66 -10.62 -26.71
N LYS A 313 -18.40 -10.30 -25.64
CA LYS A 313 -19.02 -8.98 -25.44
C LYS A 313 -17.96 -7.87 -25.39
N LEU A 314 -16.87 -8.08 -24.63
CA LEU A 314 -15.77 -7.12 -24.56
C LEU A 314 -15.10 -6.90 -25.93
N ILE A 315 -14.81 -7.98 -26.67
CA ILE A 315 -14.18 -7.89 -28.00
C ILE A 315 -15.07 -7.14 -29.00
N ASN A 316 -16.39 -7.32 -28.92
CA ASN A 316 -17.32 -6.54 -29.77
C ASN A 316 -17.26 -5.04 -29.41
N LEU A 317 -17.28 -4.70 -28.12
CA LEU A 317 -17.17 -3.31 -27.67
C LEU A 317 -15.83 -2.66 -28.07
N LEU A 318 -14.73 -3.43 -28.09
CA LEU A 318 -13.45 -2.93 -28.58
C LEU A 318 -13.55 -2.52 -30.05
N ARG A 319 -14.17 -3.35 -30.90
CA ARG A 319 -14.35 -3.09 -32.33
C ARG A 319 -15.28 -1.91 -32.61
N GLU A 320 -16.26 -1.68 -31.76
CA GLU A 320 -17.22 -0.57 -31.90
C GLU A 320 -16.62 0.79 -31.49
N ASN A 321 -15.49 0.79 -30.72
CA ASN A 321 -14.87 1.99 -30.17
C ASN A 321 -13.40 2.20 -30.66
N ASP A 322 -12.99 1.45 -31.69
CA ASP A 322 -11.71 1.67 -32.40
C ASP A 322 -11.85 2.89 -33.41
#